data_2e0213ef37faaa447de4eadc93f38961
#
_entry.id   2e0213ef37faaa447de4eadc93f38961
#
_cell.length_a   1.000
_cell.length_b   1.000
_cell.length_c   1.000
_cell.angle_alpha   90.00
_cell.angle_beta   90.00
_cell.angle_gamma   90.00
#
_symmetry.space_group_name_H-M   'P 1'
#
loop_
_entity.id
_entity.type
_entity.pdbx_description
1 polymer ?
#
loop_
_entity_poly.entity_id
_entity_poly.type
_entity_poly.pdbx_seq_one_letter_code
_entity_poly.pdbx_strand_id
1 'polypeptide(L)'
;MKKQVAVAVAAGLLVLTGSNAYAYGSKSTALSNGTLYIHGDDGCLVSNNCSLYYSATEYKKTGGSTVTIQLALDTGKSLFLDSQRTAVKGSDIKHSWGGKKKSDVPDCSIAGYMKASTGNYYTPNLNVC
;
A
#
# COMPACT_ATOMS: atom_id res chain seq x y z
N MET A 1 2.05 4.36 19.54
CA MET A 1 1.80 3.76 18.88
C MET A 1 1.15 3.49 18.95
N LYS A 2 1.90 3.55 18.75
CA LYS A 2 1.77 3.15 18.25
C LYS A 2 1.55 2.89 18.21
N LYS A 3 2.00 3.38 18.38
CA LYS A 3 2.09 3.03 17.82
C LYS A 3 2.03 2.86 17.61
N GLN A 4 2.29 3.27 17.59
CA GLN A 4 2.54 2.96 16.93
C GLN A 4 2.51 2.81 16.74
N VAL A 5 2.61 3.53 17.16
CA VAL A 5 2.89 3.09 16.52
C VAL A 5 2.93 2.93 16.57
N ALA A 6 3.19 3.35 16.66
CA ALA A 6 3.49 2.83 16.06
C ALA A 6 3.50 2.76 16.16
N VAL A 7 3.58 3.28 16.04
CA VAL A 7 3.85 2.79 15.41
C VAL A 7 3.96 2.74 15.47
N ALA A 8 4.14 3.26 15.57
CA ALA A 8 4.45 2.72 14.97
C ALA A 8 4.53 2.74 15.10
N VAL A 9 4.56 3.41 15.07
CA VAL A 9 4.82 2.85 14.49
C VAL A 9 5.02 2.77 14.54
N ALA A 10 5.33 3.30 14.54
CA ALA A 10 5.64 2.59 13.98
C ALA A 10 5.88 2.64 14.05
N ALA A 11 6.16 3.29 13.94
CA ALA A 11 6.48 2.70 13.34
C ALA A 11 6.89 2.72 13.40
N GLY A 12 7.00 3.41 13.51
CA GLY A 12 7.41 2.69 12.82
C GLY A 12 7.98 2.68 13.11
N LEU A 13 8.50 3.06 12.91
CA LEU A 13 8.91 2.30 12.58
C LEU A 13 9.46 1.88 12.75
N LEU A 14 9.95 1.97 12.67
CA LEU A 14 10.38 1.04 12.50
C LEU A 14 10.96 0.58 12.56
N VAL A 15 11.45 0.41 12.34
CA VAL A 15 12.01 -0.46 12.24
C VAL A 15 12.37 -0.87 12.01
N LEU A 16 12.76 -1.33 11.72
CA LEU A 16 13.08 -2.00 11.36
C LEU A 16 13.62 -3.08 11.09
N THR A 17 13.60 -3.65 11.34
CA THR A 17 14.18 -4.67 10.94
C THR A 17 13.90 -5.04 9.68
N GLY A 18 14.13 -4.75 9.17
CA GLY A 18 14.01 -4.90 8.27
C GLY A 18 14.01 -5.23 7.09
N SER A 19 14.02 -5.92 6.85
CA SER A 19 14.07 -6.48 5.58
C SER A 19 13.11 -5.92 4.61
N ASN A 20 12.10 -5.35 4.97
CA ASN A 20 11.08 -4.85 4.07
C ASN A 20 10.94 -3.34 4.11
N ALA A 21 12.06 -2.65 4.28
CA ALA A 21 12.04 -1.21 4.21
C ALA A 21 11.83 -0.75 2.77
N TYR A 22 10.93 0.19 2.58
CA TYR A 22 10.66 0.82 1.29
C TYR A 22 11.25 2.23 1.28
N ALA A 23 11.97 2.61 0.19
CA ALA A 23 12.66 3.89 0.13
C ALA A 23 11.71 5.08 0.31
N TYR A 24 10.53 5.01 -0.28
CA TYR A 24 9.52 6.05 -0.07
C TYR A 24 8.64 5.78 1.15
N GLY A 25 8.78 4.61 1.75
CA GLY A 25 8.05 4.25 2.95
C GLY A 25 6.69 3.62 2.68
N SER A 26 5.85 3.72 3.68
CA SER A 26 4.52 3.14 3.65
C SER A 26 3.54 4.08 4.33
N LYS A 27 2.31 4.07 3.84
CA LYS A 27 1.18 4.76 4.49
C LYS A 27 0.08 3.74 4.70
N SER A 28 -0.73 3.94 5.71
CA SER A 28 -1.78 2.99 6.03
C SER A 28 -3.03 3.66 6.56
N THR A 29 -4.13 2.94 6.44
CA THR A 29 -5.41 3.30 7.03
C THR A 29 -5.89 2.11 7.87
N ALA A 30 -6.15 2.36 9.14
CA ALA A 30 -6.73 1.37 10.02
C ALA A 30 -8.23 1.26 9.73
N LEU A 31 -8.69 0.05 9.48
CA LEU A 31 -10.09 -0.26 9.27
C LEU A 31 -10.58 -1.11 10.44
N SER A 32 -11.89 -1.25 10.58
CA SER A 32 -12.45 -2.01 11.72
C SER A 32 -11.95 -3.46 11.76
N ASN A 33 -11.69 -4.07 10.61
CA ASN A 33 -11.32 -5.47 10.51
C ASN A 33 -9.96 -5.72 9.89
N GLY A 34 -9.11 -4.70 9.81
CA GLY A 34 -7.78 -4.86 9.26
C GLY A 34 -7.11 -3.53 8.96
N THR A 35 -6.01 -3.58 8.21
CA THR A 35 -5.25 -2.39 7.84
C THR A 35 -4.91 -2.45 6.35
N LEU A 36 -5.16 -1.33 5.67
CA LEU A 36 -4.84 -1.16 4.26
C LEU A 36 -3.56 -0.34 4.15
N TYR A 37 -2.60 -0.80 3.34
CA TYR A 37 -1.29 -0.18 3.16
C TYR A 37 -1.03 0.17 1.71
N ILE A 38 -0.26 1.24 1.53
CA ILE A 38 0.45 1.53 0.28
C ILE A 38 1.94 1.59 0.59
N HIS A 39 2.74 0.91 -0.22
CA HIS A 39 4.19 0.86 -0.09
C HIS A 39 4.82 1.44 -1.35
N GLY A 40 5.95 2.12 -1.21
CA GLY A 40 6.62 2.71 -2.36
C GLY A 40 8.13 2.59 -2.28
N ASP A 41 8.74 2.31 -3.44
CA ASP A 41 10.17 2.17 -3.59
C ASP A 41 10.68 2.99 -4.76
N ASP A 42 11.91 3.46 -4.64
CA ASP A 42 12.56 4.24 -5.68
C ASP A 42 13.20 3.31 -6.72
N GLY A 43 12.88 3.53 -7.98
CA GLY A 43 13.46 2.77 -9.06
C GLY A 43 14.98 2.88 -9.14
N CYS A 44 15.58 3.97 -8.64
CA CYS A 44 17.03 4.08 -8.51
C CYS A 44 17.60 2.90 -7.74
N LEU A 45 16.91 2.48 -6.70
CA LEU A 45 17.37 1.42 -5.79
C LEU A 45 16.96 0.03 -6.22
N VAL A 46 15.77 -0.10 -6.82
CA VAL A 46 15.22 -1.40 -7.19
C VAL A 46 15.80 -1.90 -8.50
N SER A 47 15.88 -1.05 -9.51
CA SER A 47 16.23 -1.44 -10.88
C SER A 47 17.28 -0.55 -11.52
N ASN A 48 17.91 0.34 -10.74
CA ASN A 48 18.88 1.30 -11.24
C ASN A 48 18.27 2.22 -12.30
N ASN A 49 16.98 2.49 -12.20
CA ASN A 49 16.27 3.37 -13.12
C ASN A 49 15.50 4.41 -12.32
N CYS A 50 16.07 5.61 -12.22
CA CYS A 50 15.54 6.67 -11.37
C CYS A 50 14.27 7.34 -11.93
N SER A 51 13.89 7.04 -13.15
CA SER A 51 12.63 7.53 -13.72
C SER A 51 11.42 6.72 -13.29
N LEU A 52 11.65 5.58 -12.65
CA LEU A 52 10.61 4.66 -12.21
C LEU A 52 10.42 4.69 -10.69
N TYR A 53 9.22 4.36 -10.27
CA TYR A 53 8.91 3.98 -8.90
C TYR A 53 8.25 2.61 -8.89
N TYR A 54 8.33 1.92 -7.75
CA TYR A 54 7.67 0.64 -7.54
C TYR A 54 6.74 0.77 -6.35
N SER A 55 5.59 0.13 -6.42
CA SER A 55 4.61 0.23 -5.35
C SER A 55 3.87 -1.09 -5.16
N ALA A 56 3.21 -1.21 -4.03
CA ALA A 56 2.35 -2.33 -3.70
C ALA A 56 1.21 -1.85 -2.81
N THR A 57 0.03 -2.42 -3.04
CA THR A 57 -1.12 -2.24 -2.16
C THR A 57 -1.32 -3.54 -1.38
N GLU A 58 -1.56 -3.42 -0.07
CA GLU A 58 -1.65 -4.57 0.82
C GLU A 58 -2.80 -4.42 1.79
N TYR A 59 -3.53 -5.51 2.03
CA TYR A 59 -4.55 -5.56 3.06
C TYR A 59 -4.28 -6.71 4.01
N LYS A 60 -4.11 -6.39 5.29
CA LYS A 60 -3.98 -7.36 6.37
C LYS A 60 -5.28 -7.41 7.15
N LYS A 61 -6.00 -8.52 7.03
CA LYS A 61 -7.28 -8.68 7.71
C LYS A 61 -7.06 -9.33 9.06
N THR A 62 -7.53 -8.67 10.12
CA THR A 62 -7.31 -9.12 11.50
C THR A 62 -8.56 -9.61 12.19
N GLY A 63 -9.72 -9.38 11.61
CA GLY A 63 -10.97 -9.80 12.23
C GLY A 63 -12.15 -9.75 11.27
N GLY A 64 -13.32 -9.98 11.82
CA GLY A 64 -14.56 -9.92 11.07
C GLY A 64 -14.80 -11.13 10.17
N SER A 65 -15.91 -11.08 9.44
CA SER A 65 -16.30 -12.15 8.53
C SER A 65 -15.55 -12.07 7.20
N THR A 66 -15.61 -13.13 6.43
CA THR A 66 -15.03 -13.21 5.10
C THR A 66 -15.58 -12.11 4.19
N VAL A 67 -14.72 -11.45 3.44
CA VAL A 67 -15.10 -10.43 2.48
C VAL A 67 -14.42 -10.67 1.14
N THR A 68 -15.04 -10.17 0.09
CA THR A 68 -14.40 -10.11 -1.23
C THR A 68 -13.79 -8.72 -1.38
N ILE A 69 -12.53 -8.67 -1.80
CA ILE A 69 -11.80 -7.42 -1.97
C ILE A 69 -11.15 -7.36 -3.35
N GLN A 70 -10.88 -6.14 -3.78
CA GLN A 70 -10.10 -5.87 -4.98
C GLN A 70 -9.14 -4.73 -4.66
N LEU A 71 -7.84 -5.02 -4.67
CA LEU A 71 -6.82 -4.01 -4.43
C LEU A 71 -6.60 -3.16 -5.67
N ALA A 72 -6.21 -1.92 -5.46
CA ALA A 72 -5.98 -0.98 -6.54
C ALA A 72 -4.87 0.00 -6.20
N LEU A 73 -4.32 0.62 -7.24
CA LEU A 73 -3.37 1.73 -7.16
C LEU A 73 -3.99 2.94 -7.84
N ASP A 74 -4.09 4.03 -7.11
CA ASP A 74 -4.54 5.32 -7.63
C ASP A 74 -3.34 6.25 -7.78
N THR A 75 -3.05 6.65 -9.02
CA THR A 75 -1.92 7.54 -9.32
C THR A 75 -2.36 8.99 -9.51
N GLY A 76 -3.64 9.27 -9.36
CA GLY A 76 -4.19 10.57 -9.70
C GLY A 76 -4.50 10.74 -11.18
N LYS A 77 -3.87 9.95 -12.04
CA LYS A 77 -4.11 9.92 -13.48
C LYS A 77 -4.84 8.64 -13.90
N SER A 78 -4.53 7.54 -13.22
CA SER A 78 -5.04 6.21 -13.57
C SER A 78 -5.36 5.43 -12.30
N LEU A 79 -6.27 4.49 -12.45
CA LEU A 79 -6.61 3.52 -11.42
C LEU A 79 -6.29 2.13 -11.96
N PHE A 80 -5.33 1.47 -11.33
CA PHE A 80 -4.95 0.10 -11.70
C PHE A 80 -5.59 -0.87 -10.73
N LEU A 81 -6.18 -1.93 -11.25
CA LEU A 81 -6.93 -2.89 -10.45
C LEU A 81 -6.27 -4.26 -10.49
N ASP A 82 -6.20 -4.91 -9.33
CA ASP A 82 -5.91 -6.33 -9.21
C ASP A 82 -7.19 -7.13 -9.44
N SER A 83 -7.09 -8.45 -9.49
CA SER A 83 -8.26 -9.32 -9.52
C SER A 83 -8.97 -9.32 -8.17
N GLN A 84 -10.22 -9.74 -8.17
CA GLN A 84 -10.95 -9.93 -6.92
C GLN A 84 -10.37 -11.10 -6.13
N ARG A 85 -10.32 -10.95 -4.82
CA ARG A 85 -9.80 -11.95 -3.91
C ARG A 85 -10.69 -12.09 -2.69
N THR A 86 -10.63 -13.25 -2.07
CA THR A 86 -11.33 -13.51 -0.81
C THR A 86 -10.38 -13.28 0.35
N ALA A 87 -10.80 -12.48 1.32
CA ALA A 87 -10.04 -12.20 2.53
C ALA A 87 -10.76 -12.74 3.75
N VAL A 88 -10.05 -13.56 4.51
CA VAL A 88 -10.51 -14.12 5.78
C VAL A 88 -9.64 -13.57 6.91
N LYS A 89 -10.08 -13.73 8.15
CA LYS A 89 -9.26 -13.35 9.30
C LYS A 89 -7.89 -14.01 9.20
N GLY A 90 -6.83 -13.21 9.30
CA GLY A 90 -5.44 -13.66 9.15
C GLY A 90 -4.89 -13.56 7.74
N SER A 91 -5.72 -13.21 6.75
CA SER A 91 -5.24 -13.01 5.38
C SER A 91 -4.30 -11.81 5.31
N ASP A 92 -3.25 -11.94 4.50
CA ASP A 92 -2.34 -10.87 4.13
C ASP A 92 -2.25 -10.88 2.60
N ILE A 93 -2.99 -9.99 1.97
CA ILE A 93 -3.13 -9.94 0.52
C ILE A 93 -2.38 -8.72 0.00
N LYS A 94 -1.44 -8.94 -0.89
CA LYS A 94 -0.56 -7.90 -1.40
C LYS A 94 -0.44 -8.04 -2.91
N HIS A 95 -0.49 -6.91 -3.61
CA HIS A 95 -0.25 -6.87 -5.04
C HIS A 95 0.81 -5.83 -5.36
N SER A 96 1.88 -6.26 -6.03
CA SER A 96 2.93 -5.36 -6.51
C SER A 96 2.59 -4.89 -7.92
N TRP A 97 2.71 -3.58 -8.15
CA TRP A 97 2.27 -2.96 -9.38
C TRP A 97 3.38 -2.87 -10.45
N GLY A 98 4.61 -3.25 -10.08
CA GLY A 98 5.75 -3.19 -10.98
C GLY A 98 6.29 -1.78 -11.16
N GLY A 99 7.26 -1.64 -12.03
CA GLY A 99 7.86 -0.34 -12.32
C GLY A 99 6.92 0.53 -13.12
N LYS A 100 6.72 1.76 -12.66
CA LYS A 100 5.90 2.76 -13.34
C LYS A 100 6.65 4.08 -13.39
N LYS A 101 6.35 4.89 -14.40
CA LYS A 101 7.05 6.16 -14.59
C LYS A 101 6.59 7.19 -13.57
N LYS A 102 7.53 7.85 -12.92
CA LYS A 102 7.25 8.98 -12.04
C LYS A 102 6.54 10.10 -12.78
N SER A 103 6.85 10.28 -14.08
CA SER A 103 6.22 11.29 -14.93
C SER A 103 4.73 11.03 -15.17
N ASP A 104 4.25 9.82 -14.92
CA ASP A 104 2.83 9.48 -15.04
C ASP A 104 2.04 9.73 -13.75
N VAL A 105 2.68 10.31 -12.73
CA VAL A 105 2.05 10.63 -11.45
C VAL A 105 2.00 12.15 -11.30
N PRO A 106 0.88 12.80 -11.63
CA PRO A 106 0.82 14.28 -11.74
C PRO A 106 1.26 15.03 -10.48
N ASP A 107 0.90 14.52 -9.30
CA ASP A 107 1.20 15.18 -8.03
C ASP A 107 2.33 14.49 -7.29
N CYS A 108 3.10 13.64 -7.95
CA CYS A 108 4.14 12.85 -7.30
C CYS A 108 3.64 11.98 -6.15
N SER A 109 2.35 11.77 -6.02
CA SER A 109 1.81 10.95 -4.94
C SER A 109 0.82 9.91 -5.44
N ILE A 110 0.85 8.77 -4.78
CA ILE A 110 -0.02 7.64 -5.06
C ILE A 110 -0.81 7.28 -3.81
N ALA A 111 -1.89 6.54 -3.99
CA ALA A 111 -2.66 5.99 -2.88
C ALA A 111 -3.03 4.55 -3.17
N GLY A 112 -3.09 3.76 -2.13
CA GLY A 112 -3.70 2.44 -2.19
C GLY A 112 -5.21 2.58 -2.09
N TYR A 113 -5.91 1.73 -2.80
CA TYR A 113 -7.35 1.72 -2.80
C TYR A 113 -7.83 0.27 -2.71
N MET A 114 -8.94 0.07 -2.04
CA MET A 114 -9.54 -1.26 -1.93
C MET A 114 -11.05 -1.15 -2.09
N LYS A 115 -11.57 -1.87 -3.07
CA LYS A 115 -13.01 -2.10 -3.19
C LYS A 115 -13.31 -3.37 -2.42
N ALA A 116 -14.24 -3.29 -1.50
CA ALA A 116 -14.65 -4.46 -0.72
C ALA A 116 -16.16 -4.58 -0.75
N SER A 117 -16.66 -5.78 -0.44
CA SER A 117 -18.10 -5.99 -0.33
C SER A 117 -18.74 -5.12 0.75
N THR A 118 -17.94 -4.59 1.67
CA THR A 118 -18.39 -3.72 2.75
C THR A 118 -18.23 -2.22 2.48
N GLY A 119 -17.57 -1.83 1.38
CA GLY A 119 -17.34 -0.44 1.06
C GLY A 119 -16.02 -0.23 0.34
N ASN A 120 -15.66 1.03 0.14
CA ASN A 120 -14.44 1.43 -0.54
C ASN A 120 -13.53 2.16 0.44
N TYR A 121 -12.23 1.88 0.37
CA TYR A 121 -11.26 2.39 1.33
C TYR A 121 -10.01 2.87 0.64
N TYR A 122 -9.39 3.94 1.18
CA TYR A 122 -8.17 4.53 0.65
C TYR A 122 -7.10 4.64 1.73
N THR A 123 -5.85 4.52 1.33
CA THR A 123 -4.73 4.94 2.18
C THR A 123 -4.52 6.45 2.08
N PRO A 124 -3.77 7.05 3.02
CA PRO A 124 -3.21 8.37 2.77
C PRO A 124 -2.28 8.35 1.56
N ASN A 125 -2.00 9.53 1.00
CA ASN A 125 -1.10 9.65 -0.14
C ASN A 125 0.34 9.39 0.27
N LEU A 126 1.08 8.73 -0.62
CA LEU A 126 2.51 8.46 -0.46
C LEU A 126 3.26 9.15 -1.60
N ASN A 127 4.25 9.96 -1.26
CA ASN A 127 5.08 10.65 -2.25
C ASN A 127 6.06 9.66 -2.88
N VAL A 128 6.17 9.68 -4.21
CA VAL A 128 7.03 8.75 -4.97
C VAL A 128 7.99 9.47 -5.93
N CYS A 129 8.17 10.75 -5.73
CA CYS A 129 9.14 11.49 -6.54
C CYS A 129 10.31 12.02 -5.69
#